data_383b72192db2f33451fd0cd91bf2faad
#
_entry.id   383b72192db2f33451fd0cd91bf2faad
#
_cell.length_a   1.000
_cell.length_b   1.000
_cell.length_c   1.000
_cell.angle_alpha   90.00
_cell.angle_beta   90.00
_cell.angle_gamma   90.00
#
_symmetry.space_group_name_H-M   'P 1'
#
loop_
_entity.id
_entity.type
_entity.pdbx_description
1 polymer ?
#
loop_
_entity_poly.entity_id
_entity_poly.type
_entity_poly.pdbx_seq_one_letter_code
_entity_poly.pdbx_strand_id
1 'polypeptide(L)'
;MSLRLVPLHALLPLGPNNEPPRDFTLIRRGPMATVYGEFYWDDESAKSVSARWARRNRRFMWDYQHLSDKDGRPDADGKPTPMASVHDRRSAGDGAAQADAQGFHLLGQHWTPDADGYIRRREYLYFSPVLAIDEKSNPPGRIVDVIKSSLTNDPATLGCPQLVSLSADDAVAAEQIEAMSAPLSALLSSDS
;
A
#
# COMPACT_ATOMS: atom_id res chain seq x y z
N MET A 1 14.44 -24.74 -3.31
CA MET A 1 13.37 -23.84 -2.80
C MET A 1 14.05 -22.73 -2.02
N SER A 2 14.03 -21.51 -2.53
CA SER A 2 14.57 -20.35 -1.80
C SER A 2 13.45 -19.82 -0.90
N LEU A 3 13.60 -19.95 0.42
CA LEU A 3 12.75 -19.29 1.40
C LEU A 3 12.99 -17.77 1.28
N ARG A 4 12.09 -17.04 0.66
CA ARG A 4 12.08 -15.57 0.78
C ARG A 4 11.49 -15.24 2.15
N LEU A 5 12.35 -14.77 3.04
CA LEU A 5 11.90 -14.12 4.26
C LEU A 5 11.10 -12.88 3.87
N VAL A 6 9.79 -12.91 4.15
CA VAL A 6 8.97 -11.70 4.06
C VAL A 6 9.39 -10.80 5.23
N PRO A 7 9.87 -9.59 4.99
CA PRO A 7 10.26 -8.71 6.07
C PRO A 7 9.06 -8.43 6.99
N LEU A 8 9.23 -8.46 8.30
CA LEU A 8 8.18 -8.21 9.30
C LEU A 8 7.45 -6.87 9.10
N HIS A 9 8.09 -5.89 8.46
CA HIS A 9 7.48 -4.61 8.11
C HIS A 9 6.43 -4.68 6.97
N ALA A 10 6.25 -5.85 6.34
CA ALA A 10 5.18 -6.10 5.38
C ALA A 10 3.87 -6.59 6.03
N LEU A 11 3.83 -6.69 7.36
CA LEU A 11 2.62 -7.06 8.08
C LEU A 11 1.89 -5.80 8.55
N LEU A 12 0.59 -5.77 8.37
CA LEU A 12 -0.29 -4.72 8.85
C LEU A 12 -1.26 -5.32 9.88
N PRO A 13 -1.04 -5.07 11.17
CA PRO A 13 -1.85 -5.66 12.21
C PRO A 13 -3.28 -5.12 12.14
N LEU A 14 -4.23 -6.03 12.28
CA LEU A 14 -5.63 -5.70 12.53
C LEU A 14 -5.80 -5.34 14.01
N GLY A 15 -6.71 -4.43 14.29
CA GLY A 15 -7.12 -4.11 15.65
C GLY A 15 -7.91 -5.24 16.34
N PRO A 16 -8.39 -5.01 17.57
CA PRO A 16 -9.24 -5.96 18.28
C PRO A 16 -10.43 -6.40 17.40
N ASN A 17 -10.78 -7.69 17.47
CA ASN A 17 -11.84 -8.30 16.63
C ASN A 17 -11.62 -8.10 15.13
N ASN A 18 -10.36 -8.15 14.69
CA ASN A 18 -9.95 -7.91 13.30
C ASN A 18 -10.38 -6.54 12.76
N GLU A 19 -10.42 -5.51 13.58
CA GLU A 19 -10.77 -4.16 13.15
C GLU A 19 -9.79 -3.68 12.07
N PRO A 20 -10.28 -3.19 10.91
CA PRO A 20 -9.41 -2.70 9.86
C PRO A 20 -8.65 -1.44 10.31
N PRO A 21 -7.37 -1.30 9.91
CA PRO A 21 -6.54 -0.19 10.30
C PRO A 21 -7.07 1.12 9.72
N ARG A 22 -6.92 2.21 10.48
CA ARG A 22 -7.30 3.57 10.04
C ARG A 22 -6.12 4.45 9.70
N ASP A 23 -5.00 4.21 10.38
CA ASP A 23 -3.77 4.98 10.20
C ASP A 23 -2.62 3.98 9.97
N PHE A 24 -1.97 4.08 8.79
CA PHE A 24 -0.88 3.17 8.45
C PHE A 24 -0.07 3.66 7.26
N THR A 25 1.13 3.10 7.12
CA THR A 25 2.01 3.34 5.96
C THR A 25 1.72 2.31 4.88
N LEU A 26 1.22 2.76 3.73
CA LEU A 26 0.94 1.90 2.57
C LEU A 26 2.22 1.57 1.78
N ILE A 27 3.11 2.54 1.62
CA ILE A 27 4.37 2.40 0.91
C ILE A 27 5.47 2.96 1.79
N ARG A 28 6.50 2.17 2.08
CA ARG A 28 7.67 2.58 2.88
C ARG A 28 8.81 3.07 2.00
N ARG A 29 9.71 3.85 2.58
CA ARG A 29 10.98 4.23 1.94
C ARG A 29 11.78 3.00 1.55
N GLY A 30 12.43 3.07 0.40
CA GLY A 30 13.29 2.00 -0.11
C GLY A 30 12.70 1.22 -1.27
N PRO A 31 13.34 0.08 -1.64
CA PRO A 31 12.91 -0.76 -2.73
C PRO A 31 11.67 -1.57 -2.38
N MET A 32 10.84 -1.81 -3.37
CA MET A 32 9.62 -2.60 -3.29
C MET A 32 9.55 -3.54 -4.50
N ALA A 33 9.60 -4.84 -4.24
CA ALA A 33 9.48 -5.85 -5.29
C ALA A 33 8.02 -6.01 -5.73
N THR A 34 7.79 -6.07 -7.02
CA THR A 34 6.49 -6.35 -7.63
C THR A 34 6.59 -7.42 -8.69
N VAL A 35 5.46 -7.92 -9.18
CA VAL A 35 5.42 -8.84 -10.33
C VAL A 35 5.89 -8.17 -11.63
N TYR A 36 5.92 -6.84 -11.67
CA TYR A 36 6.37 -6.04 -12.82
C TYR A 36 7.81 -5.56 -12.71
N GLY A 37 8.53 -5.92 -11.64
CA GLY A 37 9.90 -5.49 -11.36
C GLY A 37 10.04 -4.82 -10.00
N GLU A 38 11.19 -4.19 -9.79
CA GLU A 38 11.48 -3.46 -8.55
C GLU A 38 11.13 -1.98 -8.73
N PHE A 39 10.34 -1.44 -7.81
CA PHE A 39 10.04 -0.01 -7.68
C PHE A 39 10.64 0.51 -6.39
N TYR A 40 10.76 1.83 -6.24
CA TYR A 40 11.31 2.38 -5.01
C TYR A 40 10.71 3.74 -4.65
N TRP A 41 10.76 4.02 -3.34
CA TRP A 41 10.37 5.29 -2.75
C TRP A 41 11.62 6.00 -2.21
N ASP A 42 11.83 7.24 -2.64
CA ASP A 42 12.90 8.14 -2.18
C ASP A 42 12.38 9.57 -1.94
N ASP A 43 13.29 10.52 -1.69
CA ASP A 43 12.91 11.91 -1.43
C ASP A 43 12.26 12.58 -2.66
N GLU A 44 12.65 12.20 -3.87
CA GLU A 44 12.02 12.70 -5.10
C GLU A 44 10.63 12.09 -5.31
N SER A 45 10.42 10.82 -4.91
CA SER A 45 9.08 10.22 -4.82
C SER A 45 8.19 11.03 -3.89
N ALA A 46 8.68 11.32 -2.68
CA ALA A 46 7.95 12.11 -1.68
C ALA A 46 7.53 13.48 -2.24
N LYS A 47 8.44 14.22 -2.86
CA LYS A 47 8.17 15.53 -3.48
C LYS A 47 7.13 15.42 -4.61
N SER A 48 7.31 14.46 -5.52
CA SER A 48 6.44 14.28 -6.68
C SER A 48 5.02 13.92 -6.24
N VAL A 49 4.88 12.93 -5.36
CA VAL A 49 3.58 12.43 -4.87
C VAL A 49 2.88 13.51 -4.05
N SER A 50 3.60 14.17 -3.12
CA SER A 50 3.05 15.25 -2.30
C SER A 50 2.52 16.40 -3.16
N ALA A 51 3.29 16.86 -4.16
CA ALA A 51 2.87 17.90 -5.08
C ALA A 51 1.62 17.52 -5.92
N ARG A 52 1.50 16.25 -6.30
CA ARG A 52 0.34 15.75 -7.04
C ARG A 52 -0.90 15.68 -6.15
N TRP A 53 -0.74 15.18 -4.92
CA TRP A 53 -1.85 15.09 -3.96
C TRP A 53 -2.35 16.46 -3.52
N ALA A 54 -1.47 17.44 -3.28
CA ALA A 54 -1.85 18.82 -2.99
C ALA A 54 -2.76 19.43 -4.08
N ARG A 55 -2.53 19.09 -5.36
CA ARG A 55 -3.33 19.58 -6.49
C ARG A 55 -4.66 18.84 -6.68
N ARG A 56 -4.75 17.57 -6.23
CA ARG A 56 -5.96 16.75 -6.43
C ARG A 56 -7.15 17.23 -5.62
N ASN A 57 -6.92 17.81 -4.45
CA ASN A 57 -7.97 18.24 -3.52
C ASN A 57 -9.09 17.20 -3.34
N ARG A 58 -8.71 15.94 -3.21
CA ARG A 58 -9.65 14.81 -3.03
C ARG A 58 -9.11 13.84 -1.99
N ARG A 59 -10.01 13.02 -1.44
CA ARG A 59 -9.64 11.93 -0.54
C ARG A 59 -8.98 10.78 -1.31
N PHE A 60 -8.14 10.01 -0.62
CA PHE A 60 -7.65 8.74 -1.11
C PHE A 60 -8.80 7.74 -1.19
N MET A 61 -8.86 6.96 -2.26
CA MET A 61 -9.98 6.06 -2.53
C MET A 61 -9.52 4.62 -2.59
N TRP A 62 -10.39 3.75 -2.10
CA TRP A 62 -10.25 2.30 -2.15
C TRP A 62 -11.31 1.69 -3.05
N ASP A 63 -10.92 0.68 -3.83
CA ASP A 63 -11.86 -0.18 -4.55
C ASP A 63 -11.63 -1.66 -4.22
N TYR A 64 -12.25 -2.56 -4.96
CA TYR A 64 -12.10 -4.00 -4.82
C TYR A 64 -11.43 -4.57 -6.07
N GLN A 65 -10.37 -5.38 -5.90
CA GLN A 65 -9.72 -6.16 -6.96
C GLN A 65 -9.32 -5.34 -8.19
N HIS A 66 -9.04 -4.05 -8.04
CA HIS A 66 -8.79 -3.12 -9.14
C HIS A 66 -9.91 -3.06 -10.21
N LEU A 67 -11.13 -3.43 -9.82
CA LEU A 67 -12.24 -3.51 -10.77
C LEU A 67 -12.60 -2.17 -11.38
N SER A 68 -12.37 -1.06 -10.67
CA SER A 68 -12.62 0.28 -11.20
C SER A 68 -11.62 0.70 -12.30
N ASP A 69 -10.53 -0.04 -12.51
CA ASP A 69 -9.54 0.22 -13.58
C ASP A 69 -9.96 -0.34 -14.94
N LYS A 70 -11.01 -1.14 -14.99
CA LYS A 70 -11.56 -1.67 -16.24
C LYS A 70 -12.24 -0.56 -17.01
N ASP A 71 -11.51 0.07 -17.93
CA ASP A 71 -11.98 1.24 -18.67
C ASP A 71 -12.47 0.93 -20.10
N GLY A 72 -12.47 -0.33 -20.50
CA GLY A 72 -12.89 -0.79 -21.81
C GLY A 72 -11.87 -0.55 -22.91
N ARG A 73 -10.69 -0.01 -22.60
CA ARG A 73 -9.63 0.19 -23.58
C ARG A 73 -9.01 -1.14 -23.97
N PRO A 74 -8.53 -1.27 -25.22
CA PRO A 74 -7.77 -2.43 -25.62
C PRO A 74 -6.52 -2.60 -24.73
N ASP A 75 -6.16 -3.86 -24.44
CA ASP A 75 -4.89 -4.19 -23.81
C ASP A 75 -3.69 -3.92 -24.75
N ALA A 76 -2.47 -4.26 -24.27
CA ALA A 76 -1.24 -4.06 -25.03
C ALA A 76 -1.22 -4.80 -26.38
N ASP A 77 -2.00 -5.88 -26.50
CA ASP A 77 -2.13 -6.69 -27.71
C ASP A 77 -3.30 -6.23 -28.61
N GLY A 78 -3.98 -5.15 -28.24
CA GLY A 78 -5.11 -4.59 -28.97
C GLY A 78 -6.43 -5.34 -28.76
N LYS A 79 -6.50 -6.26 -27.78
CA LYS A 79 -7.71 -7.03 -27.47
C LYS A 79 -8.64 -6.19 -26.59
N PRO A 80 -9.96 -6.14 -26.91
CA PRO A 80 -10.92 -5.41 -26.10
C PRO A 80 -10.92 -5.90 -24.65
N THR A 81 -10.81 -4.98 -23.69
CA THR A 81 -10.98 -5.27 -22.27
C THR A 81 -12.40 -4.95 -21.81
N PRO A 82 -12.93 -5.63 -20.77
CA PRO A 82 -14.23 -5.29 -20.24
C PRO A 82 -14.23 -3.85 -19.67
N MET A 83 -15.35 -3.14 -19.84
CA MET A 83 -15.60 -1.89 -19.12
C MET A 83 -16.13 -2.23 -17.72
N ALA A 84 -15.66 -1.49 -16.71
CA ALA A 84 -16.17 -1.62 -15.36
C ALA A 84 -17.68 -1.30 -15.30
N SER A 85 -18.46 -2.20 -14.73
CA SER A 85 -19.87 -1.96 -14.43
C SER A 85 -20.00 -0.95 -13.28
N VAL A 86 -21.22 -0.48 -13.03
CA VAL A 86 -21.50 0.36 -11.84
C VAL A 86 -21.15 -0.39 -10.56
N HIS A 87 -21.36 -1.69 -10.49
CA HIS A 87 -21.01 -2.52 -9.34
C HIS A 87 -19.50 -2.67 -9.15
N ASP A 88 -18.73 -2.73 -10.24
CA ASP A 88 -17.26 -2.80 -10.18
C ASP A 88 -16.62 -1.51 -9.66
N ARG A 89 -17.32 -0.37 -9.80
CA ARG A 89 -16.83 0.95 -9.37
C ARG A 89 -17.18 1.29 -7.92
N ARG A 90 -17.66 0.33 -7.13
CA ARG A 90 -17.96 0.57 -5.71
C ARG A 90 -16.71 0.96 -4.94
N SER A 91 -16.84 1.96 -4.08
CA SER A 91 -15.81 2.30 -3.12
C SER A 91 -15.78 1.28 -1.98
N ALA A 92 -14.60 0.86 -1.58
CA ALA A 92 -14.39 0.10 -0.35
C ALA A 92 -14.17 1.04 0.85
N GLY A 93 -13.75 2.28 0.58
CA GLY A 93 -13.48 3.27 1.61
C GLY A 93 -12.77 4.50 1.06
N ASP A 94 -12.49 5.43 1.93
CA ASP A 94 -11.74 6.65 1.64
C ASP A 94 -10.99 7.15 2.88
N GLY A 95 -10.04 8.07 2.69
CA GLY A 95 -9.31 8.68 3.79
C GLY A 95 -8.39 9.82 3.36
N ALA A 96 -7.66 10.39 4.30
CA ALA A 96 -6.58 11.31 3.99
C ALA A 96 -5.32 10.53 3.58
N ALA A 97 -4.46 11.20 2.81
CA ALA A 97 -3.16 10.67 2.41
C ALA A 97 -2.08 11.74 2.59
N GLN A 98 -0.92 11.32 3.04
CA GLN A 98 0.28 12.15 3.21
C GLN A 98 1.49 11.43 2.62
N ALA A 99 2.35 12.18 1.95
CA ALA A 99 3.61 11.68 1.41
C ALA A 99 4.77 12.44 2.06
N ASP A 100 5.77 11.72 2.55
CA ASP A 100 7.00 12.27 3.11
C ASP A 100 8.21 11.39 2.80
N ALA A 101 9.38 11.73 3.35
CA ALA A 101 10.61 10.98 3.14
C ALA A 101 10.54 9.53 3.62
N GLN A 102 9.65 9.20 4.57
CA GLN A 102 9.50 7.85 5.12
C GLN A 102 8.53 6.98 4.31
N GLY A 103 7.66 7.60 3.49
CA GLY A 103 6.74 6.84 2.67
C GLY A 103 5.44 7.56 2.31
N PHE A 104 4.44 6.74 1.97
CA PHE A 104 3.07 7.16 1.72
C PHE A 104 2.16 6.65 2.83
N HIS A 105 1.60 7.57 3.59
CA HIS A 105 0.83 7.32 4.79
C HIS A 105 -0.65 7.57 4.52
N LEU A 106 -1.48 6.69 5.04
CA LEU A 106 -2.93 6.79 5.02
C LEU A 106 -3.42 7.10 6.42
N LEU A 107 -4.27 8.12 6.54
CA LEU A 107 -4.69 8.69 7.81
C LEU A 107 -6.23 8.76 7.85
N GLY A 108 -6.82 8.37 9.00
CA GLY A 108 -8.25 8.45 9.22
C GLY A 108 -9.05 7.71 8.15
N GLN A 109 -8.63 6.49 7.79
CA GLN A 109 -9.32 5.70 6.77
C GLN A 109 -10.71 5.33 7.27
N HIS A 110 -11.69 5.58 6.44
CA HIS A 110 -13.09 5.23 6.65
C HIS A 110 -13.47 4.09 5.70
N TRP A 111 -13.74 2.93 6.27
CA TRP A 111 -14.17 1.75 5.51
C TRP A 111 -15.68 1.73 5.36
N THR A 112 -16.19 1.35 4.20
CA THR A 112 -17.61 1.07 4.06
C THR A 112 -18.02 -0.12 4.93
N PRO A 113 -19.29 -0.26 5.34
CA PRO A 113 -19.73 -1.42 6.14
C PRO A 113 -19.39 -2.77 5.50
N ASP A 114 -19.49 -2.87 4.17
CA ASP A 114 -19.12 -4.08 3.44
C ASP A 114 -17.62 -4.35 3.55
N ALA A 115 -16.77 -3.34 3.32
CA ALA A 115 -15.31 -3.48 3.39
C ALA A 115 -14.86 -3.82 4.81
N ASP A 116 -15.39 -3.15 5.83
CA ASP A 116 -15.12 -3.48 7.24
C ASP A 116 -15.48 -4.93 7.53
N GLY A 117 -16.66 -5.38 7.10
CA GLY A 117 -17.09 -6.76 7.26
C GLY A 117 -16.20 -7.77 6.55
N TYR A 118 -15.79 -7.50 5.32
CA TYR A 118 -14.89 -8.37 4.55
C TYR A 118 -13.51 -8.48 5.18
N ILE A 119 -12.94 -7.37 5.67
CA ILE A 119 -11.63 -7.39 6.34
C ILE A 119 -11.73 -8.18 7.65
N ARG A 120 -12.74 -7.95 8.49
CA ARG A 120 -12.94 -8.67 9.76
C ARG A 120 -13.10 -10.18 9.57
N ARG A 121 -13.80 -10.60 8.52
CA ARG A 121 -13.95 -12.02 8.16
C ARG A 121 -12.77 -12.59 7.37
N ARG A 122 -11.76 -11.74 7.10
CA ARG A 122 -10.55 -12.12 6.35
C ARG A 122 -10.84 -12.58 4.91
N GLU A 123 -11.86 -12.02 4.31
CA GLU A 123 -12.20 -12.27 2.90
C GLU A 123 -11.25 -11.49 1.96
N TYR A 124 -10.65 -10.39 2.44
CA TYR A 124 -9.54 -9.69 1.80
C TYR A 124 -8.35 -9.60 2.75
N LEU A 125 -7.16 -9.89 2.23
CA LEU A 125 -5.94 -10.04 3.03
C LEU A 125 -4.85 -9.02 2.69
N TYR A 126 -4.99 -8.28 1.60
CA TYR A 126 -3.95 -7.36 1.13
C TYR A 126 -4.51 -6.03 0.65
N PHE A 127 -3.64 -5.02 0.74
CA PHE A 127 -3.82 -3.74 0.08
C PHE A 127 -2.87 -3.66 -1.12
N SER A 128 -3.40 -3.38 -2.31
CA SER A 128 -2.61 -3.28 -3.54
C SER A 128 -2.72 -1.88 -4.13
N PRO A 129 -1.64 -1.07 -4.06
CA PRO A 129 -1.64 0.28 -4.61
C PRO A 129 -1.56 0.28 -6.14
N VAL A 130 -2.19 1.27 -6.76
CA VAL A 130 -2.01 1.64 -8.17
C VAL A 130 -1.02 2.79 -8.22
N LEU A 131 0.12 2.55 -8.87
CA LEU A 131 1.27 3.44 -8.89
C LEU A 131 1.52 4.00 -10.29
N ALA A 132 2.02 5.22 -10.36
CA ALA A 132 2.70 5.72 -11.55
C ALA A 132 4.21 5.71 -11.31
N ILE A 133 4.95 5.19 -12.28
CA ILE A 133 6.39 4.91 -12.19
C ILE A 133 7.14 5.75 -13.22
N ASP A 134 8.28 6.29 -12.83
CA ASP A 134 9.26 6.88 -13.75
C ASP A 134 10.30 5.83 -14.14
N GLU A 135 10.14 5.25 -15.32
CA GLU A 135 11.06 4.27 -15.88
C GLU A 135 12.39 4.88 -16.34
N LYS A 136 12.46 6.22 -16.45
CA LYS A 136 13.66 6.96 -16.88
C LYS A 136 14.47 7.48 -15.68
N SER A 137 13.99 7.28 -14.46
CA SER A 137 14.75 7.62 -13.25
C SER A 137 16.04 6.80 -13.14
N ASN A 138 16.97 7.24 -12.31
CA ASN A 138 18.20 6.49 -12.03
C ASN A 138 18.31 6.24 -10.51
N PRO A 139 18.16 4.96 -10.07
CA PRO A 139 17.80 3.78 -10.85
C PRO A 139 16.37 3.89 -11.45
N PRO A 140 16.01 3.07 -12.47
CA PRO A 140 14.64 3.00 -13.00
C PRO A 140 13.66 2.50 -11.94
N GLY A 141 12.38 2.90 -12.04
CA GLY A 141 11.33 2.38 -11.16
C GLY A 141 10.96 3.30 -9.99
N ARG A 142 11.33 4.60 -10.05
CA ARG A 142 10.90 5.56 -9.01
C ARG A 142 9.40 5.74 -9.03
N ILE A 143 8.78 5.64 -7.86
CA ILE A 143 7.36 5.94 -7.69
C ILE A 143 7.18 7.46 -7.76
N VAL A 144 6.37 7.93 -8.71
CA VAL A 144 6.08 9.36 -8.90
C VAL A 144 4.63 9.72 -8.58
N ASP A 145 3.77 8.73 -8.40
CA ASP A 145 2.40 8.92 -7.96
C ASP A 145 1.81 7.66 -7.31
N VAL A 146 0.89 7.87 -6.37
CA VAL A 146 0.03 6.83 -5.77
C VAL A 146 -1.40 7.24 -6.08
N ILE A 147 -2.07 6.51 -6.96
CA ILE A 147 -3.34 6.93 -7.54
C ILE A 147 -4.52 6.56 -6.64
N LYS A 148 -4.55 5.33 -6.17
CA LYS A 148 -5.54 4.69 -5.30
C LYS A 148 -4.98 3.37 -4.77
N SER A 149 -5.77 2.63 -4.00
CA SER A 149 -5.45 1.24 -3.66
C SER A 149 -6.70 0.37 -3.70
N SER A 150 -6.50 -0.93 -3.71
CA SER A 150 -7.57 -1.93 -3.73
C SER A 150 -7.44 -2.90 -2.58
N LEU A 151 -8.57 -3.35 -2.07
CA LEU A 151 -8.66 -4.60 -1.30
C LEU A 151 -8.54 -5.76 -2.28
N THR A 152 -7.60 -6.68 -2.04
CA THR A 152 -7.35 -7.81 -2.95
C THR A 152 -6.81 -9.03 -2.22
N ASN A 153 -6.86 -10.19 -2.87
CA ASN A 153 -6.18 -11.41 -2.46
C ASN A 153 -5.04 -11.79 -3.43
N ASP A 154 -4.87 -11.02 -4.51
CA ASP A 154 -3.82 -11.20 -5.51
C ASP A 154 -3.10 -9.86 -5.75
N PRO A 155 -2.23 -9.43 -4.81
CA PRO A 155 -1.53 -8.16 -4.94
C PRO A 155 -0.37 -8.27 -5.93
N ALA A 156 -0.23 -7.28 -6.81
CA ALA A 156 0.91 -7.16 -7.71
C ALA A 156 2.22 -6.87 -6.97
N THR A 157 2.15 -6.29 -5.78
CA THR A 157 3.30 -5.96 -4.94
C THR A 157 3.66 -7.15 -4.07
N LEU A 158 4.83 -7.76 -4.27
CA LEU A 158 5.29 -8.95 -3.56
C LEU A 158 5.61 -8.72 -2.07
N GLY A 159 5.85 -7.49 -1.67
CA GLY A 159 6.03 -7.03 -0.28
C GLY A 159 4.86 -6.19 0.23
N CYS A 160 3.67 -6.34 -0.35
CA CYS A 160 2.47 -5.62 0.04
C CYS A 160 2.12 -5.90 1.51
N PRO A 161 1.70 -4.90 2.28
CA PRO A 161 1.25 -5.13 3.65
C PRO A 161 0.11 -6.15 3.70
N GLN A 162 0.37 -7.28 4.36
CA GLN A 162 -0.64 -8.29 4.61
C GLN A 162 -1.38 -7.95 5.90
N LEU A 163 -2.70 -7.95 5.84
CA LEU A 163 -3.56 -7.82 7.01
C LEU A 163 -3.45 -9.09 7.86
N VAL A 164 -2.97 -8.96 9.09
CA VAL A 164 -2.78 -10.09 10.01
C VAL A 164 -3.51 -9.86 11.32
N SER A 165 -4.16 -10.90 11.83
CA SER A 165 -4.60 -10.93 13.22
C SER A 165 -3.38 -11.31 14.05
N LEU A 166 -2.91 -10.40 14.88
CA LEU A 166 -1.87 -10.72 15.86
C LEU A 166 -2.55 -11.25 17.12
N SER A 167 -1.99 -12.32 17.70
CA SER A 167 -2.30 -12.68 19.09
C SER A 167 -1.76 -11.59 20.03
N ALA A 168 -2.22 -11.57 21.29
CA ALA A 168 -1.70 -10.62 22.27
C ALA A 168 -0.17 -10.78 22.45
N ASP A 169 0.33 -12.01 22.36
CA ASP A 169 1.75 -12.33 22.49
C ASP A 169 2.55 -11.85 21.27
N ASP A 170 1.99 -11.96 20.05
CA ASP A 170 2.61 -11.48 18.82
C ASP A 170 2.66 -9.94 18.76
N ALA A 171 1.65 -9.26 19.31
CA ALA A 171 1.60 -7.79 19.38
C ALA A 171 2.72 -7.26 20.29
N VAL A 172 2.95 -7.89 21.45
CA VAL A 172 4.05 -7.53 22.37
C VAL A 172 5.41 -7.78 21.73
N ALA A 173 5.56 -8.88 20.98
CA ALA A 173 6.80 -9.19 20.28
C ALA A 173 7.07 -8.17 19.14
N ALA A 174 6.05 -7.76 18.40
CA ALA A 174 6.17 -6.75 17.34
C ALA A 174 6.58 -5.38 17.89
N GLU A 175 5.99 -4.95 19.01
CA GLU A 175 6.33 -3.70 19.69
C GLU A 175 7.76 -3.70 20.23
N GLN A 176 8.21 -4.84 20.79
CA GLN A 176 9.59 -5.01 21.26
C GLN A 176 10.61 -4.97 20.10
N ILE A 177 10.30 -5.56 18.95
CA ILE A 177 11.18 -5.53 17.77
C ILE A 177 11.26 -4.11 17.22
N GLU A 178 10.16 -3.36 17.18
CA GLU A 178 10.15 -1.97 16.72
C GLU A 178 10.95 -1.06 17.68
N ALA A 179 10.81 -1.26 19.00
CA ALA A 179 11.58 -0.55 20.00
C ALA A 179 13.08 -0.88 19.97
N MET A 180 13.47 -2.09 19.59
CA MET A 180 14.87 -2.50 19.43
C MET A 180 15.51 -2.00 18.11
N SER A 181 14.73 -1.77 17.09
CA SER A 181 15.23 -1.27 15.79
C SER A 181 15.44 0.25 15.75
N ALA A 182 14.76 0.99 16.61
CA ALA A 182 14.87 2.45 16.72
C ALA A 182 16.27 2.98 17.09
N PRO A 183 17.04 2.38 18.02
CA PRO A 183 18.39 2.90 18.38
C PRO A 183 19.47 2.61 17.35
N LEU A 184 19.33 1.61 16.48
CA LEU A 184 20.33 1.30 15.45
C LEU A 184 20.38 2.31 14.32
N SER A 185 19.27 2.92 13.96
CA SER A 185 19.22 3.99 12.97
C SER A 185 19.82 5.31 13.48
N ALA A 186 19.75 5.57 14.80
CA ALA A 186 20.36 6.74 15.41
C ALA A 186 21.89 6.65 15.51
N LEU A 187 22.44 5.44 15.66
CA LEU A 187 23.89 5.22 15.73
C LEU A 187 24.59 5.30 14.35
N LEU A 188 23.89 4.96 13.27
CA LEU A 188 24.44 5.03 11.91
C LEU A 188 24.41 6.45 11.29
N SER A 189 23.71 7.39 11.92
CA SER A 189 23.63 8.79 11.47
C SER A 189 24.63 9.74 12.18
N SER A 190 25.42 9.24 13.12
CA SER A 190 26.38 10.06 13.90
C SER A 190 27.83 10.03 13.40
N ASP A 191 28.13 9.29 12.32
CA ASP A 191 29.45 9.23 11.69
C ASP A 191 29.40 9.77 10.24
N SER A 192 29.18 11.08 10.10
CA SER A 192 29.41 11.78 8.83
C SER A 192 29.82 13.21 9.08
#